data_d15802fb466e5c481fcab472b097bc3b
#
_entry.id   d15802fb466e5c481fcab472b097bc3b
#
_cell.length_a   1.000
_cell.length_b   1.000
_cell.length_c   1.000
_cell.angle_alpha   90.00
_cell.angle_beta   90.00
_cell.angle_gamma   90.00
#
_symmetry.space_group_name_H-M   'P 1'
#
loop_
_entity.id
_entity.type
_entity.pdbx_description
1 polymer ?
#
loop_
_entity_poly.entity_id
_entity_poly.type
_entity_poly.pdbx_seq_one_letter_code
_entity_poly.pdbx_strand_id
1 'polypeptide(L)'
;IGQARMLYQLVATLKGGAVTEDKLAYFRDTHEFRNYTLLELPHHGPLSGYASSSLDYGTTIVRNFLYSALMALLWEALEKSANADLAAIAAKSLKEVRYHLRHSRDWLVRLGDGTDESHARSQASLDHLFPYTQEFWAHSPAEAAAVEAGIGVDLNTLKADWDAIVDAALAEATLQRPAAGGYV
;
A
#
# COMPACT_ATOMS: atom_id res chain seq x y z
N ILE A 1 -0.48 -12.80 3.88
CA ILE A 1 -1.46 -13.84 4.29
C ILE A 1 -1.76 -13.70 5.79
N GLY A 2 -0.76 -13.65 6.68
CA GLY A 2 -0.98 -13.63 8.13
C GLY A 2 -1.80 -12.44 8.63
N GLN A 3 -1.53 -11.24 8.15
CA GLN A 3 -2.27 -10.02 8.51
C GLN A 3 -3.74 -10.12 8.08
N ALA A 4 -4.02 -10.51 6.83
CA ALA A 4 -5.38 -10.67 6.33
C ALA A 4 -6.17 -11.71 7.15
N ARG A 5 -5.53 -12.82 7.51
CA ARG A 5 -6.14 -13.85 8.35
C ARG A 5 -6.57 -13.29 9.70
N MET A 6 -5.68 -12.60 10.41
CA MET A 6 -6.00 -12.01 11.72
C MET A 6 -7.16 -11.01 11.62
N LEU A 7 -7.20 -10.17 10.58
CA LEU A 7 -8.28 -9.22 10.36
C LEU A 7 -9.61 -9.94 10.06
N TYR A 8 -9.60 -10.95 9.19
CA TYR A 8 -10.82 -11.72 8.90
C TYR A 8 -11.34 -12.49 10.13
N GLN A 9 -10.44 -13.01 10.97
CA GLN A 9 -10.84 -13.63 12.25
C GLN A 9 -11.47 -12.60 13.19
N LEU A 10 -10.92 -11.41 13.30
CA LEU A 10 -11.50 -10.33 14.09
C LEU A 10 -12.88 -9.94 13.55
N VAL A 11 -13.02 -9.73 12.24
CA VAL A 11 -14.31 -9.41 11.61
C VAL A 11 -15.32 -10.54 11.81
N ALA A 12 -14.92 -11.81 11.67
CA ALA A 12 -15.79 -12.94 11.90
C ALA A 12 -16.29 -12.99 13.37
N THR A 13 -15.41 -12.72 14.32
CA THR A 13 -15.77 -12.63 15.75
C THR A 13 -16.77 -11.51 16.02
N LEU A 14 -16.54 -10.32 15.45
CA LEU A 14 -17.40 -9.15 15.63
C LEU A 14 -18.79 -9.34 14.97
N LYS A 15 -18.84 -9.97 13.79
CA LYS A 15 -20.10 -10.26 13.09
C LYS A 15 -20.89 -11.40 13.74
N GLY A 16 -20.20 -12.39 14.30
CA GLY A 16 -20.82 -13.56 14.90
C GLY A 16 -21.58 -14.45 13.92
N GLY A 17 -22.39 -15.37 14.46
CA GLY A 17 -23.24 -16.26 13.67
C GLY A 17 -22.44 -17.22 12.77
N ALA A 18 -22.85 -17.34 11.51
CA ALA A 18 -22.25 -18.25 10.53
C ALA A 18 -21.10 -17.61 9.71
N VAL A 19 -20.62 -16.42 10.09
CA VAL A 19 -19.51 -15.73 9.41
C VAL A 19 -18.19 -16.33 9.90
N THR A 20 -17.36 -16.77 8.95
CA THR A 20 -16.03 -17.34 9.22
C THR A 20 -14.97 -16.57 8.41
N GLU A 21 -13.70 -16.72 8.80
CA GLU A 21 -12.58 -16.15 8.04
C GLU A 21 -12.57 -16.66 6.59
N ASP A 22 -12.87 -17.94 6.38
CA ASP A 22 -12.91 -18.55 5.04
C ASP A 22 -14.03 -17.97 4.18
N LYS A 23 -15.23 -17.71 4.77
CA LYS A 23 -16.30 -17.02 4.05
C LYS A 23 -15.87 -15.63 3.58
N LEU A 24 -15.15 -14.90 4.42
CA LEU A 24 -14.68 -13.56 4.09
C LEU A 24 -13.54 -13.58 3.05
N ALA A 25 -12.70 -14.62 3.07
CA ALA A 25 -11.54 -14.72 2.17
C ALA A 25 -11.88 -15.34 0.81
N TYR A 26 -12.76 -16.34 0.75
CA TYR A 26 -12.91 -17.22 -0.42
C TYR A 26 -14.33 -17.29 -1.00
N PHE A 27 -15.35 -16.90 -0.25
CA PHE A 27 -16.74 -17.09 -0.67
C PHE A 27 -17.49 -15.78 -0.96
N ARG A 28 -16.74 -14.68 -1.14
CA ARG A 28 -17.28 -13.41 -1.64
C ARG A 28 -17.14 -13.35 -3.15
N ASP A 29 -18.10 -12.70 -3.81
CA ASP A 29 -17.99 -12.39 -5.21
C ASP A 29 -16.98 -11.26 -5.45
N THR A 30 -16.43 -11.18 -6.67
CA THR A 30 -15.40 -10.20 -7.03
C THR A 30 -15.81 -8.76 -6.72
N HIS A 31 -17.08 -8.41 -6.91
CA HIS A 31 -17.60 -7.06 -6.64
C HIS A 31 -17.72 -6.72 -5.14
N GLU A 32 -17.60 -7.70 -4.26
CA GLU A 32 -17.63 -7.51 -2.80
C GLU A 32 -16.24 -7.17 -2.22
N PHE A 33 -15.17 -7.38 -2.99
CA PHE A 33 -13.82 -7.00 -2.59
C PHE A 33 -13.59 -5.51 -2.87
N ARG A 34 -12.79 -4.89 -2.02
CA ARG A 34 -12.32 -3.52 -2.18
C ARG A 34 -10.80 -3.50 -2.02
N ASN A 35 -10.14 -2.89 -2.99
CA ASN A 35 -8.70 -2.71 -3.02
C ASN A 35 -8.39 -1.34 -3.60
N TYR A 36 -7.19 -0.84 -3.31
CA TYR A 36 -6.64 0.27 -4.07
C TYR A 36 -6.33 -0.20 -5.50
N THR A 37 -6.69 0.59 -6.50
CA THR A 37 -6.37 0.30 -7.92
C THR A 37 -4.88 0.03 -8.10
N LEU A 38 -4.03 0.77 -7.39
CA LEU A 38 -2.57 0.54 -7.37
C LEU A 38 -2.20 -0.94 -7.17
N LEU A 39 -2.93 -1.68 -6.33
CA LEU A 39 -2.62 -3.08 -6.00
C LEU A 39 -3.12 -4.07 -7.04
N GLU A 40 -4.08 -3.67 -7.87
CA GLU A 40 -4.71 -4.52 -8.89
C GLU A 40 -4.10 -4.35 -10.28
N LEU A 41 -3.32 -3.29 -10.50
CA LEU A 41 -2.62 -3.09 -11.76
C LEU A 41 -1.65 -4.25 -12.06
N PRO A 42 -1.45 -4.62 -13.32
CA PRO A 42 -0.48 -5.65 -13.68
C PRO A 42 0.94 -5.25 -13.33
N HIS A 43 1.80 -6.23 -13.11
CA HIS A 43 3.23 -6.02 -12.83
C HIS A 43 4.06 -5.77 -14.12
N HIS A 44 3.41 -5.37 -15.19
CA HIS A 44 4.07 -4.98 -16.42
C HIS A 44 4.49 -3.52 -16.33
N GLY A 45 5.69 -3.24 -16.78
CA GLY A 45 6.16 -1.86 -16.91
C GLY A 45 5.38 -1.12 -18.01
N PRO A 46 5.34 0.21 -17.95
CA PRO A 46 4.71 1.04 -18.99
C PRO A 46 5.57 1.15 -20.26
N LEU A 47 6.66 0.43 -20.33
CA LEU A 47 7.59 0.44 -21.45
C LEU A 47 6.98 -0.15 -22.72
N SER A 48 7.43 0.33 -23.89
CA SER A 48 7.01 -0.16 -25.19
C SER A 48 7.76 -1.43 -25.61
N GLY A 49 7.27 -2.10 -26.67
CA GLY A 49 7.92 -3.27 -27.24
C GLY A 49 7.82 -4.51 -26.35
N TYR A 50 8.83 -5.36 -26.41
CA TYR A 50 8.86 -6.62 -25.66
C TYR A 50 8.75 -6.41 -24.15
N ALA A 51 9.36 -5.37 -23.62
CA ALA A 51 9.34 -5.05 -22.19
C ALA A 51 7.93 -4.71 -21.68
N SER A 52 7.04 -4.18 -22.53
CA SER A 52 5.67 -3.84 -22.14
C SER A 52 4.77 -5.07 -21.90
N SER A 53 5.12 -6.22 -22.45
CA SER A 53 4.36 -7.47 -22.31
C SER A 53 4.95 -8.43 -21.26
N SER A 54 6.08 -8.10 -20.66
CA SER A 54 6.74 -8.92 -19.66
C SER A 54 6.64 -8.30 -18.25
N LEU A 55 6.73 -9.15 -17.24
CA LEU A 55 6.79 -8.69 -15.85
C LEU A 55 8.02 -7.80 -15.64
N ASP A 56 7.80 -6.67 -15.00
CA ASP A 56 8.85 -5.71 -14.67
C ASP A 56 9.07 -5.64 -13.17
N TYR A 57 10.32 -5.90 -12.75
CA TYR A 57 10.68 -5.90 -11.34
C TYR A 57 10.66 -4.48 -10.74
N GLY A 58 11.03 -3.47 -11.53
CA GLY A 58 10.93 -2.07 -11.13
C GLY A 58 9.50 -1.68 -10.77
N THR A 59 8.51 -2.09 -11.59
CA THR A 59 7.09 -1.88 -11.32
C THR A 59 6.66 -2.54 -10.00
N THR A 60 7.13 -3.77 -9.76
CA THR A 60 6.85 -4.48 -8.51
C THR A 60 7.43 -3.74 -7.30
N ILE A 61 8.68 -3.28 -7.39
CA ILE A 61 9.37 -2.57 -6.31
C ILE A 61 8.75 -1.21 -6.03
N VAL A 62 8.47 -0.41 -7.05
CA VAL A 62 7.81 0.90 -6.90
C VAL A 62 6.46 0.75 -6.21
N ARG A 63 5.62 -0.18 -6.67
CA ARG A 63 4.32 -0.47 -6.03
C ARG A 63 4.49 -0.84 -4.57
N ASN A 64 5.36 -1.80 -4.27
CA ASN A 64 5.59 -2.27 -2.91
C ASN A 64 6.10 -1.15 -2.00
N PHE A 65 6.96 -0.28 -2.51
CA PHE A 65 7.48 0.85 -1.76
C PHE A 65 6.37 1.84 -1.41
N LEU A 66 5.62 2.32 -2.41
CA LEU A 66 4.55 3.31 -2.20
C LEU A 66 3.49 2.81 -1.21
N TYR A 67 3.08 1.55 -1.36
CA TYR A 67 2.08 0.95 -0.47
C TYR A 67 2.64 0.61 0.91
N SER A 68 3.85 0.09 1.01
CA SER A 68 4.45 -0.23 2.33
C SER A 68 4.73 1.02 3.15
N ALA A 69 5.04 2.16 2.51
CA ALA A 69 5.18 3.45 3.19
C ALA A 69 3.86 3.86 3.87
N LEU A 70 2.73 3.76 3.16
CA LEU A 70 1.41 4.00 3.75
C LEU A 70 1.11 3.02 4.88
N MET A 71 1.31 1.73 4.63
CA MET A 71 0.96 0.69 5.60
C MET A 71 1.79 0.73 6.87
N ALA A 72 3.06 1.17 6.79
CA ALA A 72 3.89 1.34 7.98
C ALA A 72 3.32 2.44 8.90
N LEU A 73 2.93 3.57 8.33
CA LEU A 73 2.31 4.68 9.07
C LEU A 73 0.92 4.30 9.62
N LEU A 74 0.12 3.62 8.80
CA LEU A 74 -1.22 3.18 9.20
C LEU A 74 -1.17 2.20 10.36
N TRP A 75 -0.31 1.16 10.29
CA TRP A 75 -0.20 0.20 11.38
C TRP A 75 0.36 0.83 12.66
N GLU A 76 1.30 1.79 12.55
CA GLU A 76 1.80 2.53 13.70
C GLU A 76 0.70 3.38 14.36
N ALA A 77 -0.13 4.04 13.57
CA ALA A 77 -1.26 4.80 14.10
C ALA A 77 -2.34 3.89 14.72
N LEU A 78 -2.63 2.74 14.11
CA LEU A 78 -3.60 1.75 14.60
C LEU A 78 -3.19 1.05 15.90
N GLU A 79 -1.91 1.10 16.32
CA GLU A 79 -1.52 0.65 17.66
C GLU A 79 -2.26 1.40 18.77
N LYS A 80 -2.80 2.59 18.46
CA LYS A 80 -3.58 3.44 19.38
C LYS A 80 -5.09 3.30 19.21
N SER A 81 -5.56 2.32 18.42
CA SER A 81 -6.99 2.07 18.22
C SER A 81 -7.71 1.80 19.55
N ALA A 82 -8.92 2.33 19.70
CA ALA A 82 -9.78 2.01 20.82
C ALA A 82 -10.22 0.52 20.85
N ASN A 83 -10.12 -0.18 19.73
CA ASN A 83 -10.32 -1.62 19.66
C ASN A 83 -8.99 -2.34 20.00
N ALA A 84 -8.91 -2.95 21.17
CA ALA A 84 -7.70 -3.59 21.67
C ALA A 84 -7.20 -4.74 20.78
N ASP A 85 -8.10 -5.51 20.17
CA ASP A 85 -7.73 -6.60 19.26
C ASP A 85 -7.11 -6.05 17.97
N LEU A 86 -7.68 -4.97 17.42
CA LEU A 86 -7.12 -4.29 16.26
C LEU A 86 -5.75 -3.67 16.58
N ALA A 87 -5.60 -3.05 17.74
CA ALA A 87 -4.32 -2.52 18.19
C ALA A 87 -3.25 -3.61 18.33
N ALA A 88 -3.60 -4.79 18.85
CA ALA A 88 -2.69 -5.93 18.97
C ALA A 88 -2.29 -6.49 17.58
N ILE A 89 -3.25 -6.56 16.64
CA ILE A 89 -2.98 -6.95 15.25
C ILE A 89 -2.04 -5.93 14.60
N ALA A 90 -2.26 -4.64 14.83
CA ALA A 90 -1.43 -3.56 14.31
C ALA A 90 0.03 -3.68 14.79
N ALA A 91 0.24 -3.83 16.08
CA ALA A 91 1.56 -4.00 16.68
C ALA A 91 2.34 -5.21 16.11
N LYS A 92 1.64 -6.31 15.86
CA LYS A 92 2.22 -7.50 15.23
C LYS A 92 2.55 -7.26 13.75
N SER A 93 1.62 -6.64 13.02
CA SER A 93 1.73 -6.39 11.57
C SER A 93 2.82 -5.37 11.25
N LEU A 94 3.00 -4.36 12.09
CA LEU A 94 3.97 -3.28 11.89
C LEU A 94 5.41 -3.81 11.72
N LYS A 95 5.79 -4.85 12.45
CA LYS A 95 7.13 -5.45 12.35
C LYS A 95 7.41 -6.00 10.96
N GLU A 96 6.43 -6.70 10.39
CA GLU A 96 6.53 -7.28 9.05
C GLU A 96 6.52 -6.17 7.98
N VAL A 97 5.63 -5.18 8.13
CA VAL A 97 5.51 -4.08 7.16
C VAL A 97 6.74 -3.19 7.15
N ARG A 98 7.37 -2.93 8.30
CA ARG A 98 8.67 -2.22 8.36
C ARG A 98 9.77 -2.97 7.60
N TYR A 99 9.74 -4.29 7.60
CA TYR A 99 10.65 -5.09 6.76
C TYR A 99 10.33 -4.89 5.27
N HIS A 100 9.05 -4.94 4.87
CA HIS A 100 8.65 -4.74 3.47
C HIS A 100 9.02 -3.33 2.98
N LEU A 101 8.79 -2.30 3.79
CA LEU A 101 9.18 -0.93 3.47
C LEU A 101 10.70 -0.81 3.27
N ARG A 102 11.49 -1.33 4.21
CA ARG A 102 12.96 -1.31 4.09
C ARG A 102 13.42 -2.05 2.83
N HIS A 103 12.91 -3.27 2.61
CA HIS A 103 13.27 -4.08 1.44
C HIS A 103 12.95 -3.36 0.13
N SER A 104 11.74 -2.85 -0.03
CA SER A 104 11.33 -2.18 -1.25
C SER A 104 12.05 -0.83 -1.46
N ARG A 105 12.33 -0.08 -0.37
CA ARG A 105 13.14 1.13 -0.42
C ARG A 105 14.58 0.84 -0.86
N ASP A 106 15.22 -0.17 -0.26
CA ASP A 106 16.60 -0.51 -0.59
C ASP A 106 16.74 -0.94 -2.06
N TRP A 107 15.74 -1.67 -2.59
CA TRP A 107 15.71 -2.02 -4.01
C TRP A 107 15.38 -0.83 -4.91
N LEU A 108 14.48 0.06 -4.50
CA LEU A 108 14.17 1.28 -5.25
C LEU A 108 15.43 2.14 -5.44
N VAL A 109 16.20 2.34 -4.37
CA VAL A 109 17.47 3.08 -4.44
C VAL A 109 18.47 2.38 -5.36
N ARG A 110 18.66 1.08 -5.22
CA ARG A 110 19.60 0.32 -6.09
C ARG A 110 19.23 0.34 -7.56
N LEU A 111 17.93 0.31 -7.88
CA LEU A 111 17.45 0.35 -9.26
C LEU A 111 17.49 1.77 -9.83
N GLY A 112 17.14 2.77 -9.02
CA GLY A 112 17.14 4.17 -9.43
C GLY A 112 18.53 4.75 -9.63
N ASP A 113 19.46 4.46 -8.71
CA ASP A 113 20.89 4.90 -8.80
C ASP A 113 21.79 3.84 -9.44
N GLY A 114 21.20 2.91 -10.21
CA GLY A 114 21.92 1.81 -10.84
C GLY A 114 22.41 2.12 -12.25
N THR A 115 21.96 1.32 -13.22
CA THR A 115 22.25 1.55 -14.64
C THR A 115 21.23 2.50 -15.26
N ASP A 116 21.57 3.11 -16.40
CA ASP A 116 20.64 3.96 -17.18
C ASP A 116 19.31 3.21 -17.48
N GLU A 117 19.41 1.91 -17.80
CA GLU A 117 18.23 1.07 -18.05
C GLU A 117 17.37 0.91 -16.78
N SER A 118 17.98 0.54 -15.65
CA SER A 118 17.22 0.33 -14.42
C SER A 118 16.62 1.64 -13.90
N HIS A 119 17.33 2.76 -14.05
CA HIS A 119 16.83 4.08 -13.74
C HIS A 119 15.61 4.44 -14.60
N ALA A 120 15.72 4.34 -15.92
CA ALA A 120 14.63 4.66 -16.84
C ALA A 120 13.39 3.80 -16.59
N ARG A 121 13.56 2.49 -16.31
CA ARG A 121 12.45 1.57 -15.96
C ARG A 121 11.79 1.96 -14.65
N SER A 122 12.58 2.29 -13.63
CA SER A 122 12.07 2.70 -12.32
C SER A 122 11.31 4.01 -12.40
N GLN A 123 11.85 5.01 -13.14
CA GLN A 123 11.17 6.27 -13.36
C GLN A 123 9.84 6.08 -14.11
N ALA A 124 9.85 5.33 -15.21
CA ALA A 124 8.63 5.05 -15.97
C ALA A 124 7.58 4.30 -15.14
N SER A 125 8.00 3.38 -14.28
CA SER A 125 7.10 2.70 -13.35
C SER A 125 6.52 3.64 -12.30
N LEU A 126 7.35 4.55 -11.79
CA LEU A 126 6.93 5.58 -10.84
C LEU A 126 5.90 6.53 -11.48
N ASP A 127 6.19 7.02 -12.69
CA ASP A 127 5.29 7.92 -13.44
C ASP A 127 3.92 7.27 -13.70
N HIS A 128 3.92 5.97 -13.97
CA HIS A 128 2.71 5.19 -14.21
C HIS A 128 1.90 4.93 -12.93
N LEU A 129 2.56 4.55 -11.83
CA LEU A 129 1.88 4.10 -10.61
C LEU A 129 1.54 5.24 -9.65
N PHE A 130 2.31 6.32 -9.66
CA PHE A 130 2.18 7.39 -8.69
C PHE A 130 0.79 8.06 -8.67
N PRO A 131 0.12 8.33 -9.80
CA PRO A 131 -1.22 8.92 -9.80
C PRO A 131 -2.24 8.13 -8.97
N TYR A 132 -2.14 6.80 -8.94
CA TYR A 132 -3.04 5.93 -8.18
C TYR A 132 -2.88 6.03 -6.66
N THR A 133 -1.81 6.65 -6.18
CA THR A 133 -1.66 6.93 -4.74
C THR A 133 -2.66 7.96 -4.23
N GLN A 134 -3.35 8.69 -5.11
CA GLN A 134 -4.41 9.61 -4.72
C GLN A 134 -5.58 8.89 -4.02
N GLU A 135 -5.82 7.63 -4.34
CA GLU A 135 -6.83 6.81 -3.66
C GLU A 135 -6.55 6.63 -2.16
N PHE A 136 -5.29 6.72 -1.73
CA PHE A 136 -4.94 6.59 -0.31
C PHE A 136 -5.59 7.68 0.56
N TRP A 137 -5.87 8.83 -0.04
CA TRP A 137 -6.39 10.03 0.65
C TRP A 137 -7.88 10.23 0.46
N ALA A 138 -8.53 9.33 -0.28
CA ALA A 138 -9.97 9.34 -0.47
C ALA A 138 -10.68 8.58 0.67
N HIS A 139 -11.61 9.24 1.35
CA HIS A 139 -12.35 8.61 2.44
C HIS A 139 -13.60 7.89 1.96
N SER A 140 -13.78 6.67 2.44
CA SER A 140 -15.07 5.99 2.38
C SER A 140 -15.94 6.34 3.60
N PRO A 141 -17.28 6.24 3.50
CA PRO A 141 -18.15 6.39 4.68
C PRO A 141 -17.82 5.42 5.82
N ALA A 142 -17.34 4.22 5.51
CA ALA A 142 -16.95 3.23 6.50
C ALA A 142 -15.70 3.66 7.28
N GLU A 143 -14.71 4.24 6.59
CA GLU A 143 -13.50 4.77 7.21
C GLU A 143 -13.82 5.96 8.11
N ALA A 144 -14.67 6.90 7.63
CA ALA A 144 -15.11 8.03 8.43
C ALA A 144 -15.80 7.58 9.72
N ALA A 145 -16.70 6.61 9.66
CA ALA A 145 -17.36 6.05 10.84
C ALA A 145 -16.37 5.35 11.79
N ALA A 146 -15.36 4.67 11.26
CA ALA A 146 -14.33 4.04 12.09
C ALA A 146 -13.46 5.08 12.82
N VAL A 147 -13.14 6.20 12.17
CA VAL A 147 -12.41 7.33 12.76
C VAL A 147 -13.25 7.98 13.87
N GLU A 148 -14.54 8.24 13.62
CA GLU A 148 -15.44 8.80 14.62
C GLU A 148 -15.57 7.91 15.85
N ALA A 149 -15.57 6.59 15.65
CA ALA A 149 -15.59 5.61 16.74
C ALA A 149 -14.24 5.45 17.47
N GLY A 150 -13.18 6.13 17.03
CA GLY A 150 -11.83 6.03 17.61
C GLY A 150 -11.13 4.70 17.31
N ILE A 151 -11.65 3.88 16.39
CA ILE A 151 -11.06 2.60 15.99
C ILE A 151 -10.25 2.67 14.71
N GLY A 152 -10.55 3.63 13.84
CA GLY A 152 -9.86 3.88 12.58
C GLY A 152 -8.86 5.03 12.67
N VAL A 153 -8.20 5.31 11.55
CA VAL A 153 -7.23 6.40 11.37
C VAL A 153 -7.66 7.25 10.18
N ASP A 154 -7.67 8.56 10.36
CA ASP A 154 -7.78 9.49 9.23
C ASP A 154 -6.47 9.49 8.45
N LEU A 155 -6.47 8.85 7.29
CA LEU A 155 -5.27 8.71 6.44
C LEU A 155 -4.71 10.06 5.99
N ASN A 156 -5.53 11.12 5.89
CA ASN A 156 -5.02 12.45 5.54
C ASN A 156 -4.04 13.00 6.59
N THR A 157 -4.18 12.58 7.85
CA THR A 157 -3.21 12.96 8.90
C THR A 157 -1.83 12.35 8.69
N LEU A 158 -1.73 11.27 7.92
CA LEU A 158 -0.49 10.55 7.63
C LEU A 158 0.19 11.04 6.34
N LYS A 159 -0.50 11.87 5.55
CA LYS A 159 -0.03 12.26 4.22
C LYS A 159 1.31 12.97 4.24
N ALA A 160 1.52 13.90 5.16
CA ALA A 160 2.79 14.65 5.26
C ALA A 160 3.98 13.73 5.57
N ASP A 161 3.80 12.76 6.48
CA ASP A 161 4.83 11.80 6.83
C ASP A 161 5.10 10.82 5.67
N TRP A 162 4.04 10.40 4.96
CA TRP A 162 4.17 9.59 3.76
C TRP A 162 4.93 10.33 2.65
N ASP A 163 4.59 11.59 2.39
CA ASP A 163 5.29 12.44 1.43
C ASP A 163 6.78 12.55 1.79
N ALA A 164 7.11 12.75 3.06
CA ALA A 164 8.50 12.84 3.52
C ALA A 164 9.28 11.52 3.31
N ILE A 165 8.67 10.37 3.59
CA ILE A 165 9.28 9.06 3.35
C ILE A 165 9.54 8.85 1.85
N VAL A 166 8.56 9.19 1.03
CA VAL A 166 8.66 9.04 -0.43
C VAL A 166 9.72 9.98 -1.00
N ASP A 167 9.68 11.26 -0.66
CA ASP A 167 10.63 12.25 -1.18
C ASP A 167 12.08 11.91 -0.81
N ALA A 168 12.32 11.47 0.43
CA ALA A 168 13.65 11.05 0.87
C ALA A 168 14.17 9.84 0.08
N ALA A 169 13.31 8.85 -0.19
CA ALA A 169 13.70 7.67 -0.95
C ALA A 169 13.93 7.98 -2.43
N LEU A 170 13.09 8.82 -3.04
CA LEU A 170 13.24 9.23 -4.44
C LEU A 170 14.51 10.06 -4.64
N ALA A 171 14.83 10.97 -3.72
CA ALA A 171 16.06 11.76 -3.77
C ALA A 171 17.31 10.86 -3.73
N GLU A 172 17.34 9.85 -2.85
CA GLU A 172 18.45 8.88 -2.76
C GLU A 172 18.51 7.97 -3.99
N ALA A 173 17.36 7.61 -4.57
CA ALA A 173 17.25 6.82 -5.79
C ALA A 173 17.52 7.64 -7.07
N THR A 174 17.81 8.92 -6.98
CA THR A 174 17.97 9.85 -8.11
C THR A 174 16.73 9.94 -9.03
N LEU A 175 15.56 9.52 -8.52
CA LEU A 175 14.29 9.55 -9.24
C LEU A 175 13.54 10.86 -9.01
N GLN A 176 12.79 11.28 -10.00
CA GLN A 176 11.97 12.48 -9.91
C GLN A 176 10.54 12.13 -9.51
N ARG A 177 10.04 12.83 -8.51
CA ARG A 177 8.63 12.67 -8.12
C ARG A 177 7.74 13.17 -9.26
N PRO A 178 6.79 12.35 -9.74
CA PRO A 178 5.84 12.78 -10.74
C PRO A 178 5.02 13.98 -10.26
N ALA A 179 4.68 14.90 -11.16
CA ALA A 179 3.73 15.95 -10.86
C ALA A 179 2.39 15.31 -10.45
N ALA A 180 1.68 15.95 -9.53
CA ALA A 180 0.35 15.52 -9.13
C ALA A 180 -0.60 15.61 -10.34
N GLY A 181 -0.64 14.55 -11.12
CA GLY A 181 -1.61 14.34 -12.19
C GLY A 181 -2.90 13.86 -11.55
N GLY A 182 -4.05 14.37 -12.03
CA GLY A 182 -5.33 13.89 -11.55
C GLY A 182 -5.47 12.39 -11.86
N TYR A 183 -5.84 11.62 -10.86
CA TYR A 183 -6.44 10.32 -11.04
C TYR A 183 -7.81 10.55 -11.69
N VAL A 184 -8.03 10.00 -12.87
CA VAL A 184 -9.29 10.10 -13.61
C VAL A 184 -10.03 8.78 -13.49
#